data_4c1bc8ba08ccfa5ca4cb4f66ad9a5c5e
#
_entry.id   4c1bc8ba08ccfa5ca4cb4f66ad9a5c5e
#
_cell.length_a   1.000
_cell.length_b   1.000
_cell.length_c   1.000
_cell.angle_alpha   90.00
_cell.angle_beta   90.00
_cell.angle_gamma   90.00
#
_symmetry.space_group_name_H-M   'P 1'
#
loop_
_entity.id
_entity.type
_entity.pdbx_description
1 polymer ?
#
loop_
_entity_poly.entity_id
_entity_poly.type
_entity_poly.pdbx_seq_one_letter_code
_entity_poly.pdbx_strand_id
1 'polypeptide(L)'
;HFEARRQRQMCIRDRYCTEDGNTSSVAHWMEEDDFRKNGGVMNHETLETMGKRKKPFTVDYTGFGWLLIKKGVFEHEEMKYPWFAPKMQVFESGEVQDMCGEDVSFCLDAIEAGFEIWCDPLIRVGHEKTRVI
;
A
#
# COMPACT_ATOMS: atom_id res chain seq x y z
N HIS A 1 1.43 -10.97 -24.04
CA HIS A 1 2.01 -10.93 -22.69
C HIS A 1 2.41 -9.52 -22.22
N PHE A 2 2.92 -8.66 -23.10
CA PHE A 2 3.31 -7.29 -22.75
C PHE A 2 2.10 -6.37 -22.50
N GLU A 3 1.02 -6.50 -23.27
CA GLU A 3 -0.21 -5.71 -23.08
C GLU A 3 -0.95 -6.08 -21.79
N ALA A 4 -1.02 -7.36 -21.43
CA ALA A 4 -1.65 -7.83 -20.19
C ALA A 4 -0.92 -7.30 -18.94
N ARG A 5 0.43 -7.18 -18.98
CA ARG A 5 1.22 -6.55 -17.92
C ARG A 5 1.00 -5.04 -17.84
N ARG A 6 0.89 -4.34 -18.97
CA ARG A 6 0.59 -2.89 -19.00
C ARG A 6 -0.80 -2.56 -18.45
N GLN A 7 -1.76 -3.45 -18.62
CA GLN A 7 -3.14 -3.25 -18.13
C GLN A 7 -3.25 -3.41 -16.61
N ARG A 8 -2.31 -4.09 -15.96
CA ARG A 8 -2.34 -4.35 -14.51
C ARG A 8 -1.59 -3.33 -13.65
N GLN A 9 -0.96 -2.33 -14.25
CA GLN A 9 -0.18 -1.35 -13.51
C GLN A 9 -1.07 -0.22 -12.98
N MET A 10 -1.22 -0.16 -11.68
CA MET A 10 -1.69 1.00 -10.95
C MET A 10 -0.46 1.74 -10.43
N CYS A 11 -0.19 2.94 -10.94
CA CYS A 11 0.95 3.73 -10.49
C CYS A 11 0.57 4.53 -9.25
N ILE A 12 1.22 4.23 -8.15
CA ILE A 12 1.16 5.03 -6.93
C ILE A 12 2.46 5.82 -6.83
N ARG A 13 2.33 7.12 -6.61
CA ARG A 13 3.46 8.03 -6.50
C ARG A 13 3.39 8.76 -5.18
N ASP A 14 3.51 8.01 -4.09
CA ASP A 14 3.49 8.65 -2.78
C ASP A 14 4.62 8.20 -1.88
N ARG A 15 5.32 9.16 -1.33
CA ARG A 15 6.35 8.96 -0.33
C ARG A 15 6.22 10.04 0.72
N TYR A 16 5.48 9.78 1.76
CA TYR A 16 5.51 10.59 2.98
C TYR A 16 5.89 9.70 4.17
N CYS A 17 6.38 10.33 5.22
CA CYS A 17 6.77 9.63 6.44
C CYS A 17 5.64 9.65 7.45
N THR A 18 5.60 8.63 8.29
CA THR A 18 4.80 8.59 9.49
C THR A 18 5.35 9.54 10.56
N GLU A 19 4.73 9.57 11.73
CA GLU A 19 5.11 10.52 12.81
C GLU A 19 6.53 10.35 13.33
N ASP A 20 7.14 9.18 13.16
CA ASP A 20 8.53 8.93 13.56
C ASP A 20 9.56 9.60 12.61
N GLY A 21 9.10 10.16 11.49
CA GLY A 21 9.93 10.83 10.50
C GLY A 21 10.84 9.91 9.70
N ASN A 22 10.75 8.60 9.87
CA ASN A 22 11.59 7.60 9.19
C ASN A 22 10.80 6.54 8.45
N THR A 23 9.71 6.05 9.01
CA THR A 23 8.86 5.04 8.38
C THR A 23 8.00 5.65 7.30
N SER A 24 8.03 5.09 6.10
CA SER A 24 7.16 5.55 5.01
C SER A 24 5.77 4.91 5.11
N SER A 25 4.81 5.51 4.39
CA SER A 25 3.46 4.94 4.25
C SER A 25 3.38 3.72 3.34
N VAL A 26 4.51 3.35 2.73
CA VAL A 26 4.61 2.25 1.77
C VAL A 26 5.05 0.98 2.48
N ALA A 27 4.36 -0.13 2.24
CA ALA A 27 4.69 -1.38 2.89
C ALA A 27 4.52 -2.60 1.98
N HIS A 28 5.13 -3.67 2.44
CA HIS A 28 5.03 -5.01 1.87
C HIS A 28 4.26 -5.91 2.83
N TRP A 29 3.40 -6.76 2.27
CA TRP A 29 2.68 -7.75 3.05
C TRP A 29 3.64 -8.76 3.67
N MET A 30 3.28 -9.27 4.83
CA MET A 30 4.03 -10.32 5.52
C MET A 30 3.12 -11.52 5.76
N GLU A 31 3.72 -12.69 5.72
CA GLU A 31 3.06 -13.91 6.21
C GLU A 31 2.85 -13.84 7.74
N GLU A 32 1.88 -14.57 8.23
CA GLU A 32 1.44 -14.49 9.64
C GLU A 32 2.59 -14.68 10.64
N ASP A 33 3.47 -15.67 10.43
CA ASP A 33 4.59 -15.95 11.33
C ASP A 33 5.58 -14.78 11.40
N ASP A 34 5.85 -14.16 10.26
CA ASP A 34 6.74 -12.99 10.20
C ASP A 34 6.09 -11.76 10.80
N PHE A 35 4.80 -11.58 10.59
CA PHE A 35 4.03 -10.52 11.22
C PHE A 35 4.04 -10.64 12.75
N ARG A 36 3.83 -11.84 13.29
CA ARG A 36 3.93 -12.11 14.73
C ARG A 36 5.32 -11.79 15.28
N LYS A 37 6.38 -12.27 14.61
CA LYS A 37 7.78 -12.00 14.99
C LYS A 37 8.14 -10.52 14.94
N ASN A 38 7.52 -9.79 14.03
CA ASN A 38 7.73 -8.34 13.87
C ASN A 38 6.84 -7.49 14.81
N GLY A 39 6.26 -8.11 15.83
CA GLY A 39 5.44 -7.40 16.82
C GLY A 39 4.10 -6.89 16.32
N GLY A 40 3.54 -7.53 15.28
CA GLY A 40 2.26 -7.12 14.70
C GLY A 40 2.35 -5.88 13.79
N VAL A 41 3.51 -5.61 13.23
CA VAL A 41 3.74 -4.48 12.31
C VAL A 41 4.17 -5.00 10.95
N MET A 42 3.57 -4.50 9.89
CA MET A 42 3.93 -4.83 8.52
C MET A 42 5.32 -4.30 8.15
N ASN A 43 5.90 -4.85 7.09
CA ASN A 43 7.21 -4.47 6.60
C ASN A 43 7.16 -3.15 5.81
N HIS A 44 7.28 -2.03 6.53
CA HIS A 44 7.31 -0.70 5.93
C HIS A 44 8.67 -0.38 5.33
N GLU A 45 8.65 0.27 4.17
CA GLU A 45 9.83 0.94 3.65
C GLU A 45 10.22 2.11 4.57
N THR A 46 11.52 2.33 4.73
CA THR A 46 12.05 3.47 5.48
C THR A 46 12.60 4.54 4.54
N LEU A 47 12.93 5.71 5.05
CA LEU A 47 13.64 6.73 4.26
C LEU A 47 14.96 6.21 3.70
N GLU A 48 15.67 5.38 4.47
CA GLU A 48 16.92 4.77 4.04
C GLU A 48 16.70 3.78 2.89
N THR A 49 15.76 2.83 3.04
CA THR A 49 15.47 1.83 2.00
C THR A 49 14.95 2.48 0.72
N MET A 50 14.07 3.47 0.85
CA MET A 50 13.57 4.26 -0.27
C MET A 50 14.69 5.06 -0.97
N GLY A 51 15.63 5.60 -0.21
CA GLY A 51 16.78 6.36 -0.73
C GLY A 51 17.72 5.54 -1.61
N LYS A 52 17.78 4.24 -1.39
CA LYS A 52 18.60 3.30 -2.19
C LYS A 52 17.94 2.90 -3.51
N ARG A 53 16.63 3.10 -3.64
CA ARG A 53 15.90 2.75 -4.85
C ARG A 53 15.98 3.86 -5.89
N LYS A 54 16.20 3.49 -7.15
CA LYS A 54 16.38 4.41 -8.28
C LYS A 54 15.27 4.28 -9.34
N LYS A 55 14.43 3.28 -9.21
CA LYS A 55 13.36 2.95 -10.16
C LYS A 55 12.06 2.63 -9.42
N PRO A 56 10.92 2.82 -10.06
CA PRO A 56 9.63 2.34 -9.53
C PRO A 56 9.68 0.85 -9.21
N PHE A 57 9.02 0.47 -8.13
CA PHE A 57 8.96 -0.90 -7.65
C PHE A 57 7.57 -1.22 -7.12
N THR A 58 7.23 -2.50 -7.08
CA THR A 58 5.94 -2.98 -6.60
C THR A 58 5.88 -2.98 -5.07
N VAL A 59 4.71 -2.66 -4.55
CA VAL A 59 4.39 -2.69 -3.12
C VAL A 59 3.03 -3.33 -2.93
N ASP A 60 2.70 -3.71 -1.69
CA ASP A 60 1.40 -4.31 -1.41
C ASP A 60 0.38 -3.28 -0.96
N TYR A 61 0.80 -2.23 -0.29
CA TYR A 61 -0.06 -1.09 -0.01
C TYR A 61 0.72 0.20 0.27
N THR A 62 -0.01 1.30 0.25
CA THR A 62 0.49 2.64 0.57
C THR A 62 -0.63 3.50 1.11
N GLY A 63 -0.27 4.54 1.86
CA GLY A 63 -1.22 5.59 2.23
C GLY A 63 -1.62 6.45 1.02
N PHE A 64 -2.77 7.10 1.09
CA PHE A 64 -3.36 7.85 -0.02
C PHE A 64 -3.09 9.35 0.04
N GLY A 65 -1.89 9.75 0.46
CA GLY A 65 -1.50 11.16 0.40
C GLY A 65 -1.48 11.70 -1.03
N TRP A 66 -1.00 10.90 -1.99
CA TRP A 66 -1.03 11.19 -3.42
C TRP A 66 -0.98 9.92 -4.25
N LEU A 67 -2.10 9.62 -4.90
CA LEU A 67 -2.31 8.37 -5.62
C LEU A 67 -2.79 8.64 -7.04
N LEU A 68 -2.16 7.99 -8.01
CA LEU A 68 -2.62 7.96 -9.39
C LEU A 68 -3.24 6.59 -9.68
N ILE A 69 -4.54 6.56 -9.95
CA ILE A 69 -5.26 5.33 -10.27
C ILE A 69 -5.51 5.27 -11.77
N LYS A 70 -5.11 4.17 -12.38
CA LYS A 70 -5.34 3.94 -13.81
C LYS A 70 -6.82 3.78 -14.10
N LYS A 71 -7.27 4.32 -15.23
CA LYS A 71 -8.60 4.04 -15.78
C LYS A 71 -8.82 2.53 -15.92
N GLY A 72 -9.99 2.06 -15.53
CA GLY A 72 -10.36 0.65 -15.56
C GLY A 72 -10.27 -0.05 -14.21
N VAL A 73 -9.62 0.53 -13.21
CA VAL A 73 -9.56 -0.05 -11.86
C VAL A 73 -10.94 -0.05 -11.20
N PHE A 74 -11.60 1.11 -11.18
CA PHE A 74 -12.92 1.24 -10.58
C PHE A 74 -14.03 0.53 -11.36
N GLU A 75 -13.82 0.33 -12.65
CA GLU A 75 -14.77 -0.36 -13.53
C GLU A 75 -14.59 -1.88 -13.55
N HIS A 76 -13.55 -2.38 -12.88
CA HIS A 76 -13.29 -3.81 -12.81
C HIS A 76 -14.34 -4.51 -11.94
N GLU A 77 -14.84 -5.65 -12.38
CA GLU A 77 -15.93 -6.37 -11.74
C GLU A 77 -15.66 -6.82 -10.29
N GLU A 78 -14.38 -7.03 -9.96
CA GLU A 78 -13.93 -7.41 -8.62
C GLU A 78 -13.70 -6.20 -7.69
N MET A 79 -13.63 -4.99 -8.26
CA MET A 79 -13.51 -3.74 -7.49
C MET A 79 -14.89 -3.20 -7.15
N LYS A 80 -15.43 -3.63 -6.01
CA LYS A 80 -16.82 -3.32 -5.63
C LYS A 80 -16.91 -2.07 -4.75
N TYR A 81 -17.92 -1.27 -5.01
CA TYR A 81 -18.29 -0.16 -4.14
C TYR A 81 -18.82 -0.67 -2.78
N PRO A 82 -18.47 -0.04 -1.64
CA PRO A 82 -17.61 1.11 -1.51
C PRO A 82 -16.10 0.75 -1.65
N TRP A 83 -15.39 1.45 -2.55
CA TRP A 83 -13.98 1.15 -2.84
C TRP A 83 -13.03 1.49 -1.70
N PHE A 84 -13.36 2.50 -0.92
CA PHE A 84 -12.53 2.99 0.20
C PHE A 84 -13.25 2.73 1.52
N ALA A 85 -13.24 1.50 1.97
CA ALA A 85 -13.85 1.09 3.22
C ALA A 85 -12.85 0.31 4.07
N PRO A 86 -12.70 0.63 5.37
CA PRO A 86 -11.92 -0.19 6.27
C PRO A 86 -12.44 -1.63 6.31
N LYS A 87 -11.55 -2.59 6.34
CA LYS A 87 -11.88 -4.02 6.40
C LYS A 87 -11.03 -4.75 7.41
N MET A 88 -11.63 -5.73 8.05
CA MET A 88 -10.89 -6.68 8.86
C MET A 88 -10.14 -7.65 7.95
N GLN A 89 -8.82 -7.71 8.09
CA GLN A 89 -8.00 -8.73 7.50
C GLN A 89 -7.78 -9.85 8.51
N VAL A 90 -8.00 -11.07 8.08
CA VAL A 90 -7.83 -12.26 8.90
C VAL A 90 -6.73 -13.09 8.27
N PHE A 91 -5.70 -13.40 9.04
CA PHE A 91 -4.62 -14.26 8.59
C PHE A 91 -5.08 -15.71 8.47
N GLU A 92 -4.29 -16.53 7.80
CA GLU A 92 -4.66 -17.91 7.41
C GLU A 92 -5.08 -18.77 8.59
N SER A 93 -4.47 -18.61 9.76
CA SER A 93 -4.86 -19.34 10.98
C SER A 93 -6.24 -18.95 11.52
N GLY A 94 -6.74 -17.76 11.18
CA GLY A 94 -7.93 -17.17 11.78
C GLY A 94 -7.73 -16.58 13.18
N GLU A 95 -6.57 -16.75 13.78
CA GLU A 95 -6.26 -16.27 15.14
C GLU A 95 -5.74 -14.82 15.14
N VAL A 96 -5.08 -14.43 14.08
CA VAL A 96 -4.55 -13.08 13.92
C VAL A 96 -5.47 -12.28 13.02
N GLN A 97 -5.88 -11.11 13.49
CA GLN A 97 -6.74 -10.20 12.76
C GLN A 97 -6.19 -8.77 12.90
N ASP A 98 -6.33 -7.99 11.86
CA ASP A 98 -5.98 -6.57 11.87
C ASP A 98 -7.03 -5.76 11.10
N MET A 99 -7.38 -4.59 11.63
CA MET A 99 -8.28 -3.66 10.97
C MET A 99 -7.48 -2.80 10.00
N CYS A 100 -7.61 -3.08 8.73
CA CYS A 100 -6.99 -2.28 7.68
C CYS A 100 -7.82 -1.02 7.41
N GLY A 101 -7.15 0.12 7.37
CA GLY A 101 -7.74 1.38 6.93
C GLY A 101 -8.21 1.31 5.48
N GLU A 102 -8.90 2.35 5.04
CA GLU A 102 -9.48 2.44 3.70
C GLU A 102 -8.44 2.36 2.57
N ASP A 103 -7.26 2.92 2.81
CA ASP A 103 -6.14 2.92 1.86
C ASP A 103 -5.53 1.52 1.70
N VAL A 104 -5.25 0.84 2.80
CA VAL A 104 -4.73 -0.53 2.81
C VAL A 104 -5.74 -1.49 2.20
N SER A 105 -7.00 -1.40 2.61
CA SER A 105 -8.07 -2.26 2.10
C SER A 105 -8.27 -2.11 0.60
N PHE A 106 -8.24 -0.89 0.08
CA PHE A 106 -8.31 -0.65 -1.36
C PHE A 106 -7.12 -1.28 -2.11
N CYS A 107 -5.92 -1.11 -1.58
CA CYS A 107 -4.72 -1.70 -2.18
C CYS A 107 -4.80 -3.23 -2.25
N LEU A 108 -5.22 -3.87 -1.17
CA LEU A 108 -5.37 -5.33 -1.12
C LEU A 108 -6.46 -5.82 -2.07
N ASP A 109 -7.60 -5.14 -2.14
CA ASP A 109 -8.66 -5.46 -3.10
C ASP A 109 -8.17 -5.34 -4.54
N ALA A 110 -7.40 -4.29 -4.85
CA ALA A 110 -6.83 -4.10 -6.18
C ALA A 110 -5.85 -5.22 -6.55
N ILE A 111 -5.01 -5.65 -5.62
CA ILE A 111 -4.09 -6.78 -5.84
C ILE A 111 -4.87 -8.08 -6.05
N GLU A 112 -5.90 -8.35 -5.26
CA GLU A 112 -6.76 -9.52 -5.43
C GLU A 112 -7.46 -9.51 -6.79
N ALA A 113 -7.89 -8.35 -7.27
CA ALA A 113 -8.42 -8.16 -8.62
C ALA A 113 -7.39 -8.28 -9.75
N GLY A 114 -6.11 -8.49 -9.42
CA GLY A 114 -5.03 -8.72 -10.38
C GLY A 114 -4.28 -7.46 -10.82
N PHE A 115 -4.47 -6.34 -10.12
CA PHE A 115 -3.67 -5.13 -10.35
C PHE A 115 -2.38 -5.14 -9.55
N GLU A 116 -1.40 -4.37 -10.02
CA GLU A 116 -0.13 -4.14 -9.32
C GLU A 116 -0.08 -2.71 -8.80
N ILE A 117 0.45 -2.55 -7.60
CA ILE A 117 0.67 -1.26 -6.97
C ILE A 117 2.15 -0.91 -7.07
N TRP A 118 2.43 0.26 -7.60
CA TRP A 118 3.80 0.71 -7.86
C TRP A 118 4.11 1.98 -7.08
N CYS A 119 5.25 2.01 -6.43
CA CYS A 119 5.80 3.20 -5.79
C CYS A 119 6.97 3.76 -6.62
N ASP A 120 6.94 5.07 -6.89
CA ASP A 120 8.08 5.77 -7.48
C ASP A 120 8.89 6.45 -6.36
N PRO A 121 10.10 5.94 -6.06
CA PRO A 121 10.88 6.44 -4.94
C PRO A 121 11.47 7.84 -5.18
N LEU A 122 11.43 8.33 -6.42
CA LEU A 122 11.98 9.64 -6.77
C LEU A 122 10.97 10.77 -6.56
N ILE A 123 9.70 10.44 -6.45
CA ILE A 123 8.65 11.43 -6.18
C ILE A 123 8.42 11.52 -4.68
N ARG A 124 8.64 12.70 -4.12
CA ARG A 124 8.44 12.99 -2.70
C ARG A 124 7.26 13.92 -2.54
N VAL A 125 6.36 13.59 -1.63
CA VAL A 125 5.20 14.41 -1.27
C VAL A 125 5.32 14.78 0.19
N GLY A 126 5.11 16.05 0.51
CA GLY A 126 5.03 16.53 1.88
C GLY A 126 3.71 16.12 2.52
N HIS A 127 3.75 15.79 3.80
CA HIS A 127 2.56 15.56 4.61
C HIS A 127 2.58 16.47 5.81
N GLU A 128 1.69 17.44 5.83
CA GLU A 128 1.52 18.34 6.96
C GLU A 128 0.63 17.70 8.02
N LYS A 129 1.10 17.70 9.26
CA LYS A 129 0.33 17.26 10.42
C LYS A 129 0.31 18.36 11.46
N THR A 130 -0.86 18.73 11.93
CA THR A 130 -1.04 19.63 13.06
C THR A 130 -1.06 18.81 14.35
N ARG A 131 -0.23 19.18 15.31
CA ARG A 131 -0.20 18.57 16.62
C ARG A 131 -0.72 19.58 17.65
N VAL A 132 -1.75 19.21 18.38
CA VAL A 132 -2.18 19.94 19.58
C VAL A 132 -1.38 19.41 20.75
N ILE A 133 -0.70 20.30 21.45
CA ILE A 133 0.10 20.00 22.64
C ILE A 133 -0.73 20.37 23.90
#